data_41e3e35b3180feb2f17cedd5bdd903db
#
_entry.id   41e3e35b3180feb2f17cedd5bdd903db
#
_cell.length_a   1.000
_cell.length_b   1.000
_cell.length_c   1.000
_cell.angle_alpha   90.00
_cell.angle_beta   90.00
_cell.angle_gamma   90.00
#
_symmetry.space_group_name_H-M   'P 1'
#
loop_
_entity.id
_entity.type
_entity.pdbx_description
1 polymer ?
#
loop_
_entity_poly.entity_id
_entity_poly.type
_entity_poly.pdbx_seq_one_letter_code
_entity_poly.pdbx_strand_id
1 'polypeptide(L)'
;MKFIKFQFPMIFLIFFCSISLSIGQTYPGTMISILGGTFIMGNNNPPPMFNDQDPEHSVTIEDFQMGETEVTNADYVVFLNEMASLGNLFVEEGIPGDWSSDSIEISNGHAWSILADSALLGEWSGQVLIKLSNIAGGGQDPNNRCWIEWDSTSNIYSIVPGYENWPVAWVNWYGAMMYVDYYNVSLPTEAEWEYAARAGQQLEYPTNNGYLSHSQANYGSFSSTSDPNYLPYLSAVGELFQPNPFGLFNMTGNVSEWCLDWYDPDFYQISVDSNYCCNPINNNVPIGIAVKVLRGGNYTYPGAFAMSSHRFHTPPFVTTDHMGFRVVMREQLDAKIEIILPERFTLHQNYPNPFNPVTTLRYDLPNNSLVTIIIYSMLGREVKTLINQTEDAGYRSVNWDATNDYGKPVSAGIYLYQIQAGEYISTKKMVLLK
;
A
#
# COMPACT_ATOMS: atom_id res chain seq x y z
N MET A 1 9.62 -42.60 54.62
CA MET A 1 8.73 -42.10 53.58
C MET A 1 9.60 -41.43 52.53
N LYS A 2 9.91 -42.17 51.43
CA LYS A 2 10.76 -41.67 50.32
C LYS A 2 9.83 -41.09 49.27
N PHE A 3 9.98 -39.80 48.95
CA PHE A 3 9.35 -39.17 47.81
C PHE A 3 10.12 -39.46 46.53
N ILE A 4 9.48 -40.21 45.62
CA ILE A 4 9.99 -40.44 44.26
C ILE A 4 9.59 -39.26 43.40
N LYS A 5 10.61 -38.49 42.93
CA LYS A 5 10.41 -37.47 41.89
C LYS A 5 10.32 -38.17 40.53
N PHE A 6 9.14 -38.16 39.92
CA PHE A 6 9.00 -38.43 38.49
C PHE A 6 9.36 -37.20 37.70
N GLN A 7 10.45 -37.28 36.95
CA GLN A 7 10.76 -36.35 35.86
C GLN A 7 10.08 -36.90 34.61
N PHE A 8 9.07 -36.15 34.12
CA PHE A 8 8.57 -36.34 32.77
C PHE A 8 9.44 -35.54 31.81
N PRO A 9 9.94 -36.13 30.72
CA PRO A 9 10.56 -35.37 29.65
C PRO A 9 9.46 -34.57 28.94
N MET A 10 9.61 -33.26 28.96
CA MET A 10 8.78 -32.34 28.21
C MET A 10 9.18 -32.46 26.73
N ILE A 11 8.44 -33.31 26.00
CA ILE A 11 8.53 -33.38 24.55
C ILE A 11 7.89 -32.07 24.03
N PHE A 12 8.71 -31.12 23.60
CA PHE A 12 8.28 -30.00 22.77
C PHE A 12 7.83 -30.58 21.42
N LEU A 13 6.54 -30.87 21.29
CA LEU A 13 5.92 -30.99 19.98
C LEU A 13 5.86 -29.57 19.41
N ILE A 14 6.81 -29.24 18.56
CA ILE A 14 6.69 -28.11 17.65
C ILE A 14 5.59 -28.50 16.66
N PHE A 15 4.37 -28.10 16.96
CA PHE A 15 3.31 -28.03 15.95
C PHE A 15 3.73 -26.92 14.99
N PHE A 16 4.37 -27.31 13.89
CA PHE A 16 4.26 -26.54 12.67
C PHE A 16 2.79 -26.60 12.28
N CYS A 17 1.99 -25.67 12.81
CA CYS A 17 0.72 -25.34 12.22
C CYS A 17 1.04 -24.61 10.91
N SER A 18 1.33 -25.37 9.85
CA SER A 18 1.16 -24.88 8.50
C SER A 18 -0.33 -24.51 8.42
N ILE A 19 -0.61 -23.20 8.51
CA ILE A 19 -1.89 -22.68 8.11
C ILE A 19 -1.95 -22.96 6.62
N SER A 20 -2.48 -24.11 6.26
CA SER A 20 -3.20 -24.25 5.02
C SER A 20 -4.39 -23.30 5.18
N LEU A 21 -4.20 -22.00 4.86
CA LEU A 21 -5.29 -21.25 4.30
C LEU A 21 -5.72 -22.10 3.12
N SER A 22 -6.80 -22.85 3.34
CA SER A 22 -7.39 -23.72 2.37
C SER A 22 -7.47 -23.04 1.03
N ILE A 23 -7.10 -23.78 -0.02
CA ILE A 23 -7.55 -23.61 -1.39
C ILE A 23 -8.01 -22.17 -1.62
N GLY A 24 -7.09 -21.29 -2.06
CA GLY A 24 -7.40 -19.88 -2.32
C GLY A 24 -8.73 -19.81 -3.09
N GLN A 25 -9.67 -19.05 -2.58
CA GLN A 25 -10.92 -18.81 -3.29
C GLN A 25 -10.55 -18.19 -4.63
N THR A 26 -11.20 -18.64 -5.70
CA THR A 26 -10.98 -18.02 -7.02
C THR A 26 -11.52 -16.60 -6.98
N TYR A 27 -10.73 -15.64 -7.43
CA TYR A 27 -11.17 -14.26 -7.57
C TYR A 27 -12.44 -14.22 -8.44
N PRO A 28 -13.51 -13.57 -8.01
CA PRO A 28 -14.81 -13.63 -8.70
C PRO A 28 -14.90 -12.71 -9.93
N GLY A 29 -14.06 -11.66 -10.00
CA GLY A 29 -14.13 -10.68 -11.08
C GLY A 29 -13.44 -11.14 -12.37
N THR A 30 -13.70 -10.43 -13.46
CA THR A 30 -13.05 -10.65 -14.74
C THR A 30 -11.62 -10.13 -14.72
N MET A 31 -10.69 -10.94 -15.24
CA MET A 31 -9.29 -10.58 -15.38
C MET A 31 -8.91 -10.40 -16.85
N ILE A 32 -8.22 -9.31 -17.16
CA ILE A 32 -7.69 -9.01 -18.48
C ILE A 32 -6.21 -9.36 -18.50
N SER A 33 -5.80 -10.19 -19.45
CA SER A 33 -4.38 -10.52 -19.67
C SER A 33 -3.67 -9.35 -20.34
N ILE A 34 -2.60 -8.86 -19.73
CA ILE A 34 -1.78 -7.77 -20.19
C ILE A 34 -0.41 -8.32 -20.52
N LEU A 35 -0.04 -8.27 -21.80
CA LEU A 35 1.32 -8.58 -22.21
C LEU A 35 2.24 -7.49 -21.69
N GLY A 36 3.29 -7.91 -21.03
CA GLY A 36 4.32 -7.03 -20.52
C GLY A 36 5.07 -6.31 -21.66
N GLY A 37 5.88 -5.37 -21.28
CA GLY A 37 6.64 -4.57 -22.23
C GLY A 37 7.34 -3.41 -21.57
N THR A 38 8.08 -2.65 -22.37
CA THR A 38 8.79 -1.46 -21.88
C THR A 38 8.01 -0.21 -22.25
N PHE A 39 7.88 0.70 -21.29
CA PHE A 39 7.21 1.99 -21.47
C PHE A 39 8.01 3.12 -20.79
N ILE A 40 7.62 4.35 -21.03
CA ILE A 40 8.14 5.51 -20.32
C ILE A 40 7.18 5.84 -19.17
N MET A 41 7.64 5.64 -17.94
CA MET A 41 6.94 5.99 -16.72
C MET A 41 7.23 7.41 -16.31
N GLY A 42 6.23 8.12 -15.81
CA GLY A 42 6.36 9.49 -15.35
C GLY A 42 5.95 10.54 -16.38
N ASN A 43 6.30 11.81 -16.09
CA ASN A 43 6.02 12.97 -16.93
C ASN A 43 7.00 14.10 -16.59
N ASN A 44 7.84 14.51 -17.55
CA ASN A 44 8.79 15.61 -17.38
C ASN A 44 8.15 16.99 -17.47
N ASN A 45 6.89 17.09 -17.86
CA ASN A 45 6.14 18.34 -17.99
C ASN A 45 4.80 18.29 -17.26
N PRO A 46 4.77 17.87 -15.98
CA PRO A 46 3.53 17.81 -15.24
C PRO A 46 2.94 19.21 -15.02
N PRO A 47 1.63 19.32 -14.74
CA PRO A 47 1.07 20.57 -14.24
C PRO A 47 1.89 21.10 -13.04
N PRO A 48 2.08 22.42 -12.88
CA PRO A 48 3.00 23.00 -11.90
C PRO A 48 2.77 22.62 -10.42
N MET A 49 1.60 22.09 -10.11
CA MET A 49 1.27 21.57 -8.77
C MET A 49 1.71 20.13 -8.51
N PHE A 50 2.20 19.42 -9.53
CA PHE A 50 2.58 18.01 -9.48
C PHE A 50 4.04 17.87 -9.92
N ASN A 51 4.94 17.90 -8.98
CA ASN A 51 6.39 17.88 -9.23
C ASN A 51 7.06 16.57 -8.78
N ASP A 52 6.29 15.51 -8.65
CA ASP A 52 6.71 14.18 -8.19
C ASP A 52 6.61 13.10 -9.28
N GLN A 53 6.33 13.53 -10.52
CA GLN A 53 6.16 12.65 -11.69
C GLN A 53 7.40 12.59 -12.58
N ASP A 54 8.41 13.39 -12.28
CA ASP A 54 9.70 13.43 -12.97
C ASP A 54 10.81 12.72 -12.17
N PRO A 55 11.85 12.23 -12.83
CA PRO A 55 12.04 12.19 -14.28
C PRO A 55 11.25 11.07 -14.97
N GLU A 56 10.89 11.31 -16.24
CA GLU A 56 10.49 10.21 -17.12
C GLU A 56 11.64 9.19 -17.24
N HIS A 57 11.31 7.92 -17.11
CA HIS A 57 12.29 6.84 -17.22
C HIS A 57 11.69 5.57 -17.83
N SER A 58 12.57 4.77 -18.40
CA SER A 58 12.18 3.52 -19.04
C SER A 58 11.97 2.42 -17.99
N VAL A 59 10.79 1.80 -17.99
CA VAL A 59 10.42 0.69 -17.12
C VAL A 59 9.92 -0.47 -17.95
N THR A 60 10.31 -1.69 -17.58
CA THR A 60 9.81 -2.92 -18.19
C THR A 60 8.91 -3.65 -17.20
N ILE A 61 7.73 -4.02 -17.65
CA ILE A 61 6.75 -4.80 -16.87
C ILE A 61 6.65 -6.20 -17.48
N GLU A 62 6.62 -7.22 -16.65
CA GLU A 62 6.36 -8.61 -17.07
C GLU A 62 4.87 -8.81 -17.38
N ASP A 63 4.53 -9.95 -17.98
CA ASP A 63 3.14 -10.33 -18.24
C ASP A 63 2.38 -10.47 -16.92
N PHE A 64 1.16 -9.97 -16.88
CA PHE A 64 0.28 -10.07 -15.71
C PHE A 64 -1.19 -10.02 -16.14
N GLN A 65 -2.09 -10.30 -15.22
CA GLN A 65 -3.51 -10.05 -15.40
C GLN A 65 -3.96 -8.96 -14.44
N MET A 66 -4.89 -8.11 -14.90
CA MET A 66 -5.47 -7.04 -14.08
C MET A 66 -7.00 -7.15 -14.09
N GLY A 67 -7.64 -6.85 -12.98
CA GLY A 67 -9.10 -6.77 -12.89
C GLY A 67 -9.64 -5.80 -13.95
N GLU A 68 -10.59 -6.27 -14.76
CA GLU A 68 -11.24 -5.48 -15.80
C GLU A 68 -11.78 -4.15 -15.26
N THR A 69 -12.29 -4.18 -14.03
CA THR A 69 -12.86 -3.06 -13.30
C THR A 69 -12.22 -2.95 -11.90
N GLU A 70 -12.59 -1.91 -11.17
CA GLU A 70 -12.41 -1.84 -9.71
C GLU A 70 -13.18 -2.99 -9.04
N VAL A 71 -12.76 -3.40 -7.84
CA VAL A 71 -13.51 -4.37 -7.01
C VAL A 71 -14.84 -3.75 -6.62
N THR A 72 -15.93 -4.52 -6.81
CA THR A 72 -17.29 -4.05 -6.56
C THR A 72 -17.74 -4.26 -5.11
N ASN A 73 -18.83 -3.60 -4.73
CA ASN A 73 -19.49 -3.88 -3.44
C ASN A 73 -19.93 -5.34 -3.35
N ALA A 74 -20.39 -5.95 -4.45
CA ALA A 74 -20.78 -7.37 -4.48
C ALA A 74 -19.63 -8.28 -4.16
N ASP A 75 -18.45 -8.05 -4.77
CA ASP A 75 -17.26 -8.85 -4.54
C ASP A 75 -16.76 -8.70 -3.10
N TYR A 76 -16.77 -7.47 -2.59
CA TYR A 76 -16.25 -7.18 -1.26
C TYR A 76 -17.14 -7.70 -0.13
N VAL A 77 -18.47 -7.70 -0.31
CA VAL A 77 -19.41 -8.24 0.69
C VAL A 77 -19.25 -9.76 0.85
N VAL A 78 -18.96 -10.50 -0.21
CA VAL A 78 -18.67 -11.92 -0.13
C VAL A 78 -17.47 -12.17 0.79
N PHE A 79 -16.39 -11.43 0.58
CA PHE A 79 -15.20 -11.49 1.42
C PHE A 79 -15.50 -11.14 2.89
N LEU A 80 -16.23 -10.05 3.15
CA LEU A 80 -16.57 -9.65 4.52
C LEU A 80 -17.37 -10.72 5.26
N ASN A 81 -18.36 -11.34 4.59
CA ASN A 81 -19.18 -12.39 5.19
C ASN A 81 -18.37 -13.65 5.49
N GLU A 82 -17.45 -14.04 4.62
CA GLU A 82 -16.55 -15.17 4.88
C GLU A 82 -15.63 -14.89 6.08
N MET A 83 -15.02 -13.72 6.13
CA MET A 83 -14.16 -13.31 7.25
C MET A 83 -14.93 -13.26 8.56
N ALA A 84 -16.17 -12.75 8.55
CA ALA A 84 -17.05 -12.73 9.71
C ALA A 84 -17.45 -14.15 10.16
N SER A 85 -17.76 -15.05 9.22
CA SER A 85 -18.13 -16.44 9.51
C SER A 85 -16.99 -17.21 10.17
N LEU A 86 -15.75 -16.88 9.85
CA LEU A 86 -14.53 -17.46 10.43
C LEU A 86 -14.17 -16.84 11.79
N GLY A 87 -14.90 -15.81 12.24
CA GLY A 87 -14.59 -15.07 13.46
C GLY A 87 -13.36 -14.15 13.35
N ASN A 88 -12.90 -13.87 12.13
CA ASN A 88 -11.74 -13.02 11.85
C ASN A 88 -12.10 -11.53 11.73
N LEU A 89 -13.39 -11.19 11.80
CA LEU A 89 -13.88 -9.84 11.61
C LEU A 89 -14.96 -9.54 12.64
N PHE A 90 -14.91 -8.35 13.23
CA PHE A 90 -15.95 -7.82 14.09
C PHE A 90 -16.28 -6.38 13.70
N VAL A 91 -17.41 -5.88 14.15
CA VAL A 91 -17.82 -4.50 13.92
C VAL A 91 -17.80 -3.76 15.23
N GLU A 92 -17.13 -2.61 15.26
CA GLU A 92 -17.13 -1.67 16.37
C GLU A 92 -17.96 -0.46 15.98
N GLU A 93 -18.95 -0.10 16.84
CA GLU A 93 -19.76 1.09 16.69
C GLU A 93 -19.16 2.23 17.51
N GLY A 94 -19.07 3.41 16.91
CA GLY A 94 -18.55 4.60 17.58
C GLY A 94 -17.12 4.96 17.17
N ILE A 95 -16.37 5.56 18.08
CA ILE A 95 -15.01 6.03 17.82
C ILE A 95 -14.06 4.86 18.09
N PRO A 96 -13.40 4.27 17.07
CA PRO A 96 -12.29 3.38 17.33
C PRO A 96 -11.22 4.13 18.11
N GLY A 97 -10.64 3.51 19.12
CA GLY A 97 -9.67 4.15 19.99
C GLY A 97 -8.56 4.82 19.22
N ASP A 98 -8.31 6.06 19.56
CA ASP A 98 -7.16 6.91 19.22
C ASP A 98 -6.62 6.93 17.78
N TRP A 99 -7.51 7.06 16.81
CA TRP A 99 -7.18 7.42 15.41
C TRP A 99 -7.05 8.95 15.26
N SER A 100 -6.84 9.65 16.37
CA SER A 100 -7.02 11.07 16.58
C SER A 100 -5.91 11.97 16.08
N SER A 101 -4.94 11.50 15.32
CA SER A 101 -3.92 12.42 14.81
C SER A 101 -4.39 13.25 13.63
N ASP A 102 -5.46 12.86 12.95
CA ASP A 102 -6.09 13.68 11.93
C ASP A 102 -7.59 13.76 12.20
N SER A 103 -8.03 14.96 12.47
CA SER A 103 -9.39 15.40 12.77
C SER A 103 -10.41 15.04 11.68
N ILE A 104 -10.60 13.75 11.42
CA ILE A 104 -11.82 13.28 10.79
C ILE A 104 -12.86 13.35 11.89
N GLU A 105 -13.77 14.32 11.81
CA GLU A 105 -14.95 14.36 12.66
C GLU A 105 -15.67 13.03 12.53
N ILE A 106 -15.46 12.16 13.50
CA ILE A 106 -16.22 10.94 13.65
C ILE A 106 -17.56 11.37 14.20
N SER A 107 -18.46 11.75 13.30
CA SER A 107 -19.84 12.02 13.65
C SER A 107 -20.47 10.74 14.19
N ASN A 108 -21.22 10.85 15.27
CA ASN A 108 -22.03 9.77 15.83
C ASN A 108 -22.77 9.03 14.72
N GLY A 109 -22.63 7.73 14.66
CA GLY A 109 -23.38 6.90 13.71
C GLY A 109 -22.52 6.15 12.67
N HIS A 110 -21.24 5.94 12.91
CA HIS A 110 -20.39 5.12 12.04
C HIS A 110 -20.05 3.78 12.69
N ALA A 111 -20.02 2.74 11.89
CA ALA A 111 -19.49 1.43 12.24
C ALA A 111 -18.24 1.13 11.42
N TRP A 112 -17.31 0.38 11.99
CA TRP A 112 -16.05 0.00 11.39
C TRP A 112 -15.94 -1.52 11.42
N SER A 113 -15.59 -2.13 10.30
CA SER A 113 -15.19 -3.52 10.30
C SER A 113 -13.71 -3.60 10.60
N ILE A 114 -13.39 -4.32 11.66
CA ILE A 114 -12.06 -4.43 12.25
C ILE A 114 -11.66 -5.90 12.26
N LEU A 115 -10.41 -6.18 11.87
CA LEU A 115 -9.85 -7.51 12.00
C LEU A 115 -9.73 -7.92 13.47
N ALA A 116 -10.10 -9.15 13.79
CA ALA A 116 -9.95 -9.70 15.12
C ALA A 116 -8.49 -9.68 15.57
N ASP A 117 -8.25 -9.41 16.84
CA ASP A 117 -6.92 -9.53 17.43
C ASP A 117 -6.58 -11.02 17.56
N SER A 118 -5.86 -11.53 16.59
CA SER A 118 -5.53 -12.94 16.44
C SER A 118 -4.09 -13.10 16.01
N ALA A 119 -3.37 -13.98 16.68
CA ALA A 119 -2.01 -14.37 16.25
C ALA A 119 -1.97 -14.97 14.85
N LEU A 120 -3.13 -15.39 14.29
CA LEU A 120 -3.26 -15.91 12.93
C LEU A 120 -3.23 -14.81 11.86
N LEU A 121 -3.58 -13.56 12.23
CA LEU A 121 -3.66 -12.42 11.32
C LEU A 121 -2.34 -11.60 11.30
N GLY A 122 -1.39 -11.94 12.18
CA GLY A 122 -0.06 -11.33 12.20
C GLY A 122 -0.12 -9.79 12.33
N GLU A 123 0.59 -9.10 11.46
CA GLU A 123 0.67 -7.63 11.42
C GLU A 123 -0.66 -6.94 11.04
N TRP A 124 -1.61 -7.68 10.49
CA TRP A 124 -2.94 -7.16 10.12
C TRP A 124 -3.92 -7.12 11.29
N SER A 125 -3.59 -7.79 12.40
CA SER A 125 -4.42 -7.88 13.60
C SER A 125 -4.82 -6.49 14.12
N GLY A 126 -6.11 -6.30 14.39
CA GLY A 126 -6.66 -5.04 14.89
C GLY A 126 -6.78 -3.92 13.86
N GLN A 127 -6.46 -4.15 12.59
CA GLN A 127 -6.59 -3.13 11.54
C GLN A 127 -8.05 -2.94 11.13
N VAL A 128 -8.44 -1.69 10.95
CA VAL A 128 -9.71 -1.33 10.29
C VAL A 128 -9.61 -1.68 8.81
N LEU A 129 -10.67 -2.24 8.24
CA LEU A 129 -10.74 -2.57 6.83
C LEU A 129 -11.59 -1.59 6.03
N ILE A 130 -12.79 -1.31 6.54
CA ILE A 130 -13.78 -0.50 5.85
C ILE A 130 -14.62 0.27 6.87
N LYS A 131 -15.03 1.48 6.49
CA LYS A 131 -15.99 2.28 7.24
C LYS A 131 -17.39 2.02 6.70
N LEU A 132 -18.25 1.50 7.57
CA LEU A 132 -19.66 1.27 7.26
C LEU A 132 -20.50 2.50 7.62
N SER A 133 -21.60 2.70 6.95
CA SER A 133 -22.42 3.93 7.13
C SER A 133 -23.87 3.70 7.52
N ASN A 134 -24.24 2.49 7.89
CA ASN A 134 -25.64 2.09 8.09
C ASN A 134 -26.18 2.29 9.49
N ILE A 135 -25.63 3.19 10.29
CA ILE A 135 -26.23 3.48 11.59
C ILE A 135 -27.35 4.48 11.41
N ALA A 136 -28.55 4.08 11.80
CA ALA A 136 -29.76 4.89 11.70
C ALA A 136 -29.59 6.24 12.41
N GLY A 137 -29.64 7.34 11.66
CA GLY A 137 -29.62 8.70 12.19
C GLY A 137 -28.43 9.59 11.84
N GLY A 138 -27.41 9.06 11.19
CA GLY A 138 -26.31 9.89 10.64
C GLY A 138 -26.78 10.60 9.37
N GLY A 139 -26.90 11.94 9.39
CA GLY A 139 -27.29 12.75 8.26
C GLY A 139 -26.19 12.79 7.19
N GLN A 140 -25.86 11.65 6.60
CA GLN A 140 -24.95 11.58 5.48
C GLN A 140 -25.72 11.89 4.18
N ASP A 141 -25.06 12.58 3.28
CA ASP A 141 -25.53 12.70 1.91
C ASP A 141 -25.79 11.29 1.38
N PRO A 142 -27.01 10.96 0.94
CA PRO A 142 -27.34 9.63 0.41
C PRO A 142 -26.45 9.22 -0.76
N ASN A 143 -25.71 10.17 -1.33
CA ASN A 143 -24.82 9.96 -2.46
C ASN A 143 -23.35 9.81 -2.06
N ASN A 144 -23.03 10.01 -0.79
CA ASN A 144 -21.68 9.95 -0.22
C ASN A 144 -21.66 9.03 1.00
N ARG A 145 -22.03 7.76 0.80
CA ARG A 145 -22.07 6.75 1.86
C ARG A 145 -21.37 5.46 1.42
N CYS A 146 -20.99 4.63 2.37
CA CYS A 146 -20.71 3.24 2.11
C CYS A 146 -22.03 2.52 1.75
N TRP A 147 -22.03 1.77 0.66
CA TRP A 147 -23.22 1.03 0.19
C TRP A 147 -23.28 -0.38 0.78
N ILE A 148 -22.33 -0.73 1.65
CA ILE A 148 -22.31 -1.97 2.43
C ILE A 148 -22.89 -1.69 3.81
N GLU A 149 -23.86 -2.50 4.20
CA GLU A 149 -24.55 -2.45 5.49
C GLU A 149 -24.25 -3.71 6.28
N TRP A 150 -24.29 -3.60 7.61
CA TRP A 150 -24.09 -4.71 8.53
C TRP A 150 -25.28 -4.84 9.46
N ASP A 151 -25.82 -6.05 9.63
CA ASP A 151 -26.87 -6.38 10.60
C ASP A 151 -26.23 -7.00 11.84
N SER A 152 -26.32 -6.30 12.95
CA SER A 152 -25.77 -6.73 14.25
C SER A 152 -26.45 -7.98 14.82
N THR A 153 -27.68 -8.28 14.41
CA THR A 153 -28.44 -9.43 14.90
C THR A 153 -27.97 -10.73 14.24
N SER A 154 -27.77 -10.69 12.94
CA SER A 154 -27.35 -11.85 12.14
C SER A 154 -25.84 -11.91 11.91
N ASN A 155 -25.10 -10.84 12.18
CA ASN A 155 -23.70 -10.65 11.84
C ASN A 155 -23.42 -10.82 10.34
N ILE A 156 -24.33 -10.31 9.50
CA ILE A 156 -24.27 -10.43 8.05
C ILE A 156 -24.09 -9.05 7.42
N TYR A 157 -23.19 -8.99 6.44
CA TYR A 157 -23.04 -7.84 5.56
C TYR A 157 -23.93 -7.98 4.33
N SER A 158 -24.57 -6.89 3.96
CA SER A 158 -25.45 -6.81 2.78
C SER A 158 -25.16 -5.53 2.00
N ILE A 159 -25.69 -5.45 0.79
CA ILE A 159 -25.53 -4.27 -0.08
C ILE A 159 -26.86 -3.55 -0.18
N VAL A 160 -26.82 -2.23 -0.17
CA VAL A 160 -28.00 -1.43 -0.52
C VAL A 160 -28.43 -1.80 -1.96
N PRO A 161 -29.70 -2.21 -2.18
CA PRO A 161 -30.14 -2.66 -3.50
C PRO A 161 -29.89 -1.63 -4.60
N GLY A 162 -29.31 -2.08 -5.72
CA GLY A 162 -28.97 -1.24 -6.87
C GLY A 162 -27.52 -0.70 -6.87
N TYR A 163 -26.73 -1.04 -5.84
CA TYR A 163 -25.32 -0.61 -5.74
C TYR A 163 -24.34 -1.78 -5.76
N GLU A 164 -24.78 -2.92 -6.24
CA GLU A 164 -23.98 -4.16 -6.30
C GLU A 164 -22.74 -3.98 -7.19
N ASN A 165 -22.92 -3.35 -8.36
CA ASN A 165 -21.87 -3.12 -9.37
C ASN A 165 -21.13 -1.80 -9.18
N TRP A 166 -21.32 -1.09 -8.07
CA TRP A 166 -20.53 0.10 -7.79
C TRP A 166 -19.20 -0.29 -7.16
N PRO A 167 -18.12 0.48 -7.37
CA PRO A 167 -16.84 0.18 -6.76
C PRO A 167 -16.98 0.21 -5.25
N VAL A 168 -16.28 -0.71 -4.56
CA VAL A 168 -16.17 -0.59 -3.11
C VAL A 168 -15.38 0.67 -2.77
N ALA A 169 -16.00 1.53 -1.96
CA ALA A 169 -15.38 2.73 -1.42
C ALA A 169 -15.38 2.69 0.11
N TRP A 170 -14.78 3.66 0.76
CA TRP A 170 -14.58 3.67 2.22
C TRP A 170 -13.66 2.54 2.72
N VAL A 171 -12.99 1.82 1.83
CA VAL A 171 -11.99 0.80 2.11
C VAL A 171 -10.62 1.46 2.20
N ASN A 172 -9.85 1.11 3.22
CA ASN A 172 -8.47 1.55 3.34
C ASN A 172 -7.50 0.52 2.73
N TRP A 173 -6.20 0.84 2.75
CA TRP A 173 -5.19 -0.04 2.17
C TRP A 173 -5.15 -1.44 2.83
N TYR A 174 -5.33 -1.51 4.15
CA TYR A 174 -5.37 -2.79 4.87
C TYR A 174 -6.57 -3.65 4.46
N GLY A 175 -7.73 -3.02 4.24
CA GLY A 175 -8.91 -3.70 3.74
C GLY A 175 -8.73 -4.24 2.31
N ALA A 176 -8.05 -3.48 1.46
CA ALA A 176 -7.68 -3.94 0.12
C ALA A 176 -6.68 -5.10 0.18
N MET A 177 -5.65 -5.02 1.04
CA MET A 177 -4.66 -6.08 1.21
C MET A 177 -5.25 -7.38 1.74
N MET A 178 -6.14 -7.31 2.74
CA MET A 178 -6.82 -8.51 3.25
C MET A 178 -7.70 -9.19 2.20
N TYR A 179 -8.35 -8.39 1.36
CA TYR A 179 -9.12 -8.91 0.23
C TYR A 179 -8.22 -9.65 -0.78
N VAL A 180 -7.09 -9.05 -1.17
CA VAL A 180 -6.20 -9.69 -2.15
C VAL A 180 -5.52 -10.94 -1.58
N ASP A 181 -5.16 -10.95 -0.30
CA ASP A 181 -4.62 -12.13 0.37
C ASP A 181 -5.65 -13.27 0.41
N TYR A 182 -6.92 -12.95 0.69
CA TYR A 182 -8.00 -13.94 0.73
C TYR A 182 -8.20 -14.65 -0.62
N TYR A 183 -8.11 -13.91 -1.74
CA TYR A 183 -8.27 -14.45 -3.09
C TYR A 183 -6.95 -14.89 -3.75
N ASN A 184 -5.82 -14.82 -3.04
CA ASN A 184 -4.48 -15.11 -3.58
C ASN A 184 -4.18 -14.33 -4.88
N VAL A 185 -4.52 -13.06 -4.88
CA VAL A 185 -4.20 -12.06 -5.90
C VAL A 185 -3.37 -10.95 -5.25
N SER A 186 -3.17 -9.82 -5.89
CA SER A 186 -2.38 -8.72 -5.34
C SER A 186 -2.99 -7.36 -5.70
N LEU A 187 -2.58 -6.30 -5.00
CA LEU A 187 -2.71 -4.95 -5.53
C LEU A 187 -1.67 -4.74 -6.64
N PRO A 188 -1.94 -3.86 -7.61
CA PRO A 188 -0.93 -3.47 -8.59
C PRO A 188 0.24 -2.74 -7.91
N THR A 189 1.45 -2.87 -8.43
CA THR A 189 2.48 -1.89 -8.20
C THR A 189 2.11 -0.59 -8.91
N GLU A 190 2.70 0.53 -8.47
CA GLU A 190 2.51 1.81 -9.13
C GLU A 190 2.89 1.75 -10.62
N ALA A 191 3.96 1.02 -10.94
CA ALA A 191 4.44 0.86 -12.31
C ALA A 191 3.52 -0.03 -13.17
N GLU A 192 2.99 -1.13 -12.64
CA GLU A 192 1.99 -1.96 -13.33
C GLU A 192 0.70 -1.16 -13.60
N TRP A 193 0.27 -0.37 -12.60
CA TRP A 193 -0.90 0.47 -12.76
C TRP A 193 -0.71 1.50 -13.89
N GLU A 194 0.43 2.21 -13.90
CA GLU A 194 0.70 3.22 -14.95
C GLU A 194 0.89 2.58 -16.32
N TYR A 195 1.55 1.42 -16.41
CA TYR A 195 1.66 0.66 -17.67
C TYR A 195 0.29 0.29 -18.23
N ALA A 196 -0.58 -0.25 -17.37
CA ALA A 196 -1.95 -0.61 -17.73
C ALA A 196 -2.78 0.61 -18.14
N ALA A 197 -2.63 1.72 -17.43
CA ALA A 197 -3.30 2.98 -17.74
C ALA A 197 -2.91 3.55 -19.10
N ARG A 198 -1.62 3.53 -19.42
CA ARG A 198 -1.09 3.99 -20.72
C ARG A 198 -1.36 3.03 -21.87
N ALA A 199 -1.78 1.81 -21.59
CA ALA A 199 -2.20 0.80 -22.55
C ALA A 199 -1.18 0.58 -23.71
N GLY A 200 0.11 0.63 -23.40
CA GLY A 200 1.18 0.49 -24.39
C GLY A 200 1.28 1.61 -25.43
N GLN A 201 0.46 2.67 -25.31
CA GLN A 201 0.36 3.78 -26.28
C GLN A 201 0.81 5.13 -25.71
N GLN A 202 1.35 5.18 -24.52
CA GLN A 202 1.73 6.40 -23.80
C GLN A 202 0.58 7.40 -23.66
N LEU A 203 -0.64 6.90 -23.42
CA LEU A 203 -1.83 7.73 -23.25
C LEU A 203 -1.66 8.73 -22.09
N GLU A 204 -2.02 9.98 -22.33
CA GLU A 204 -2.03 11.01 -21.28
C GLU A 204 -3.10 10.71 -20.23
N TYR A 205 -4.30 10.32 -20.68
CA TYR A 205 -5.39 9.85 -19.84
C TYR A 205 -5.74 8.41 -20.17
N PRO A 206 -6.05 7.58 -19.17
CA PRO A 206 -6.38 6.15 -19.34
C PRO A 206 -7.75 5.89 -20.01
N THR A 207 -8.11 6.64 -21.01
CA THR A 207 -9.34 6.49 -21.80
C THR A 207 -9.09 5.69 -23.07
N ASN A 208 -10.14 5.41 -23.84
CA ASN A 208 -10.01 4.67 -25.09
C ASN A 208 -9.15 5.37 -26.16
N ASN A 209 -8.95 6.68 -26.06
CA ASN A 209 -8.23 7.49 -27.06
C ASN A 209 -7.22 8.48 -26.46
N GLY A 210 -6.99 8.45 -25.16
CA GLY A 210 -6.02 9.31 -24.44
C GLY A 210 -6.50 10.73 -24.14
N TYR A 211 -7.74 11.09 -24.51
CA TYR A 211 -8.33 12.39 -24.18
C TYR A 211 -9.32 12.26 -23.03
N LEU A 212 -9.49 13.33 -22.27
CA LEU A 212 -10.39 13.37 -21.12
C LEU A 212 -11.66 14.18 -21.43
N SER A 213 -12.81 13.59 -21.16
CA SER A 213 -14.12 14.26 -21.14
C SER A 213 -15.09 13.51 -20.22
N HIS A 214 -16.15 14.18 -19.76
CA HIS A 214 -17.17 13.52 -18.91
C HIS A 214 -17.98 12.42 -19.65
N SER A 215 -17.87 12.33 -20.98
CA SER A 215 -18.42 11.20 -21.74
C SER A 215 -17.50 9.98 -21.76
N GLN A 216 -16.28 10.07 -21.21
CA GLN A 216 -15.28 9.02 -21.23
C GLN A 216 -14.82 8.59 -19.83
N ALA A 217 -15.04 9.44 -18.82
CA ALA A 217 -14.61 9.18 -17.47
C ALA A 217 -15.44 9.96 -16.44
N ASN A 218 -15.55 9.42 -15.24
CA ASN A 218 -16.20 10.04 -14.09
C ASN A 218 -15.16 10.80 -13.24
N TYR A 219 -15.01 12.09 -13.47
CA TYR A 219 -14.07 12.94 -12.73
C TYR A 219 -14.73 14.26 -12.31
N GLY A 220 -14.18 14.92 -11.29
CA GLY A 220 -14.70 16.14 -10.72
C GLY A 220 -14.38 17.40 -11.55
N SER A 221 -14.97 18.51 -11.13
CA SER A 221 -14.69 19.82 -11.69
C SER A 221 -14.50 20.84 -10.57
N PHE A 222 -13.57 21.78 -10.74
CA PHE A 222 -13.39 22.91 -9.81
C PHE A 222 -14.56 23.90 -9.79
N SER A 223 -15.42 23.83 -10.75
CA SER A 223 -16.61 24.68 -10.86
C SER A 223 -17.82 23.85 -11.26
N SER A 224 -19.02 24.33 -10.91
CA SER A 224 -20.22 23.71 -11.41
C SER A 224 -20.17 23.64 -12.94
N THR A 225 -20.38 22.45 -13.48
CA THR A 225 -20.38 22.24 -14.92
C THR A 225 -21.81 22.06 -15.43
N SER A 226 -22.08 22.58 -16.62
CA SER A 226 -23.30 22.31 -17.35
C SER A 226 -23.18 21.13 -18.32
N ASP A 227 -22.07 20.39 -18.26
CA ASP A 227 -21.87 19.20 -19.08
C ASP A 227 -22.93 18.14 -18.69
N PRO A 228 -23.76 17.70 -19.63
CA PRO A 228 -24.80 16.72 -19.35
C PRO A 228 -24.27 15.33 -18.96
N ASN A 229 -22.99 15.06 -19.23
CA ASN A 229 -22.34 13.80 -18.89
C ASN A 229 -21.60 13.86 -17.53
N TYR A 230 -21.60 15.01 -16.86
CA TYR A 230 -20.98 15.15 -15.55
C TYR A 230 -21.74 14.34 -14.50
N LEU A 231 -21.04 13.49 -13.79
CA LEU A 231 -21.58 12.70 -12.68
C LEU A 231 -20.99 13.23 -11.37
N PRO A 232 -21.83 13.75 -10.46
CA PRO A 232 -21.34 14.29 -9.19
C PRO A 232 -21.07 13.22 -8.13
N TYR A 233 -21.21 11.93 -8.47
CA TYR A 233 -21.10 10.79 -7.58
C TYR A 233 -20.35 9.65 -8.26
N LEU A 234 -20.04 8.59 -7.49
CA LEU A 234 -19.58 7.31 -8.04
C LEU A 234 -20.57 6.79 -9.12
N SER A 235 -20.08 5.92 -9.96
CA SER A 235 -20.87 5.21 -10.96
C SER A 235 -20.57 3.72 -10.93
N ALA A 236 -21.53 2.92 -11.44
CA ALA A 236 -21.32 1.50 -11.62
C ALA A 236 -20.10 1.22 -12.52
N VAL A 237 -19.35 0.19 -12.19
CA VAL A 237 -18.15 -0.18 -12.93
C VAL A 237 -18.49 -0.79 -14.29
N GLY A 238 -17.71 -0.49 -15.32
CA GLY A 238 -17.82 -1.14 -16.63
C GLY A 238 -19.06 -0.82 -17.47
N GLU A 239 -19.98 0.04 -16.99
CA GLU A 239 -21.27 0.25 -17.66
C GLU A 239 -21.37 1.53 -18.50
N LEU A 240 -20.74 2.61 -18.05
CA LEU A 240 -20.99 3.94 -18.61
C LEU A 240 -19.96 4.40 -19.64
N PHE A 241 -18.73 3.91 -19.52
CA PHE A 241 -17.60 4.40 -20.29
C PHE A 241 -16.97 3.28 -21.12
N GLN A 242 -16.26 3.67 -22.17
CA GLN A 242 -15.49 2.70 -22.97
C GLN A 242 -14.18 2.36 -22.25
N PRO A 243 -13.74 1.09 -22.32
CA PRO A 243 -12.46 0.70 -21.72
C PRO A 243 -11.29 1.36 -22.46
N ASN A 244 -10.13 1.39 -21.83
CA ASN A 244 -8.89 1.75 -22.49
C ASN A 244 -8.49 0.66 -23.53
N PRO A 245 -7.45 0.87 -24.36
CA PRO A 245 -7.06 -0.11 -25.39
C PRO A 245 -6.65 -1.51 -24.88
N PHE A 246 -6.35 -1.66 -23.58
CA PHE A 246 -6.15 -2.98 -22.97
C PHE A 246 -7.46 -3.67 -22.54
N GLY A 247 -8.58 -2.98 -22.61
CA GLY A 247 -9.88 -3.51 -22.17
C GLY A 247 -10.22 -3.21 -20.71
N LEU A 248 -9.48 -2.32 -20.05
CA LEU A 248 -9.68 -1.95 -18.65
C LEU A 248 -10.62 -0.75 -18.55
N PHE A 249 -11.64 -0.88 -17.72
CA PHE A 249 -12.62 0.19 -17.43
C PHE A 249 -12.16 1.05 -16.25
N ASN A 250 -12.62 2.29 -16.24
CA ASN A 250 -12.51 3.23 -15.12
C ASN A 250 -11.08 3.44 -14.58
N MET A 251 -10.06 3.21 -15.41
CA MET A 251 -8.67 3.56 -15.05
C MET A 251 -8.47 5.07 -14.85
N THR A 252 -9.51 5.86 -15.14
CA THR A 252 -9.55 7.32 -15.02
C THR A 252 -10.81 7.72 -14.26
N GLY A 253 -10.65 8.34 -13.09
CA GLY A 253 -11.78 8.82 -12.29
C GLY A 253 -12.48 7.70 -11.52
N ASN A 254 -13.74 7.90 -11.18
CA ASN A 254 -14.57 7.07 -10.32
C ASN A 254 -13.97 6.97 -8.90
N VAL A 255 -13.11 5.99 -8.60
CA VAL A 255 -12.33 5.93 -7.36
C VAL A 255 -10.83 6.02 -7.62
N SER A 256 -10.10 6.62 -6.69
CA SER A 256 -8.64 6.49 -6.64
C SER A 256 -8.28 5.09 -6.15
N GLU A 257 -7.32 4.45 -6.79
CA GLU A 257 -7.02 3.04 -6.59
C GLU A 257 -5.72 2.83 -5.80
N TRP A 258 -5.80 2.04 -4.72
CA TRP A 258 -4.67 1.67 -3.91
C TRP A 258 -3.65 0.84 -4.68
N CYS A 259 -2.37 1.21 -4.54
CA CYS A 259 -1.22 0.44 -5.02
C CYS A 259 -0.43 -0.18 -3.86
N LEU A 260 0.44 -1.15 -4.18
CA LEU A 260 1.33 -1.78 -3.19
C LEU A 260 2.38 -0.81 -2.63
N ASP A 261 2.83 0.11 -3.47
CA ASP A 261 3.99 0.94 -3.20
C ASP A 261 3.80 1.87 -2.02
N TRP A 262 4.85 2.03 -1.22
CA TRP A 262 5.01 3.20 -0.40
C TRP A 262 5.33 4.40 -1.27
N TYR A 263 4.70 5.53 -1.01
CA TYR A 263 4.98 6.74 -1.74
C TYR A 263 6.30 7.37 -1.28
N ASP A 264 7.15 7.69 -2.24
CA ASP A 264 8.36 8.48 -2.07
C ASP A 264 8.43 9.45 -3.26
N PRO A 265 8.47 10.78 -3.05
CA PRO A 265 8.52 11.74 -4.14
C PRO A 265 9.78 11.60 -5.00
N ASP A 266 10.87 11.07 -4.42
CA ASP A 266 12.15 10.88 -5.12
C ASP A 266 12.29 9.49 -5.76
N PHE A 267 11.28 8.62 -5.67
CA PHE A 267 11.39 7.23 -6.12
C PHE A 267 11.70 7.10 -7.61
N TYR A 268 11.18 7.98 -8.45
CA TYR A 268 11.47 7.96 -9.90
C TYR A 268 12.94 8.28 -10.17
N GLN A 269 13.51 9.26 -9.48
CA GLN A 269 14.95 9.55 -9.57
C GLN A 269 15.79 8.40 -9.00
N ILE A 270 15.34 7.80 -7.87
CA ILE A 270 15.99 6.62 -7.29
C ILE A 270 15.98 5.44 -8.28
N SER A 271 14.89 5.24 -8.99
CA SER A 271 14.75 4.20 -10.01
C SER A 271 15.74 4.39 -11.15
N VAL A 272 15.89 5.62 -11.64
CA VAL A 272 16.89 5.98 -12.65
C VAL A 272 18.31 5.72 -12.15
N ASP A 273 18.66 6.24 -10.98
CA ASP A 273 20.00 6.16 -10.40
C ASP A 273 20.39 4.72 -10.05
N SER A 274 19.42 3.90 -9.68
CA SER A 274 19.61 2.50 -9.29
C SER A 274 19.45 1.52 -10.46
N ASN A 275 19.07 2.03 -11.65
CA ASN A 275 18.76 1.24 -12.82
C ASN A 275 17.69 0.16 -12.56
N TYR A 276 16.65 0.52 -11.79
CA TYR A 276 15.47 -0.33 -11.59
C TYR A 276 14.67 -0.39 -12.88
N CYS A 277 15.06 -1.30 -13.77
CA CYS A 277 14.47 -1.39 -15.10
C CYS A 277 13.21 -2.27 -15.16
N CYS A 278 13.02 -3.17 -14.20
CA CYS A 278 12.06 -4.27 -14.35
C CYS A 278 11.17 -4.39 -13.11
N ASN A 279 9.85 -4.36 -13.31
CA ASN A 279 8.83 -4.46 -12.27
C ASN A 279 9.16 -3.64 -11.00
N PRO A 280 9.46 -2.34 -11.10
CA PRO A 280 9.86 -1.57 -9.93
C PRO A 280 8.72 -1.51 -8.92
N ILE A 281 9.08 -1.63 -7.65
CA ILE A 281 8.18 -1.46 -6.50
C ILE A 281 8.91 -0.76 -5.37
N ASN A 282 8.28 0.22 -4.75
CA ASN A 282 8.82 0.84 -3.55
C ASN A 282 8.30 0.16 -2.29
N ASN A 283 9.08 -0.77 -1.76
CA ASN A 283 8.81 -1.45 -0.48
C ASN A 283 9.36 -0.70 0.75
N ASN A 284 10.05 0.42 0.54
CA ASN A 284 10.66 1.16 1.64
C ASN A 284 9.62 2.06 2.31
N VAL A 285 9.35 1.80 3.58
CA VAL A 285 8.49 2.69 4.39
C VAL A 285 9.15 4.06 4.48
N PRO A 286 8.48 5.15 4.05
CA PRO A 286 9.08 6.49 4.13
C PRO A 286 9.31 6.91 5.57
N ILE A 287 10.31 7.79 5.76
CA ILE A 287 10.56 8.41 7.06
C ILE A 287 9.51 9.50 7.30
N GLY A 288 8.87 9.48 8.45
CA GLY A 288 7.83 10.43 8.80
C GLY A 288 6.43 9.82 8.68
N ILE A 289 5.50 10.50 8.02
CA ILE A 289 4.17 9.95 7.79
C ILE A 289 4.27 8.92 6.66
N ALA A 290 4.09 7.66 7.00
CA ALA A 290 4.08 6.57 6.02
C ALA A 290 2.79 6.63 5.20
N VAL A 291 2.92 6.82 3.88
CA VAL A 291 1.80 6.96 2.96
C VAL A 291 1.92 5.98 1.80
N LYS A 292 0.79 5.47 1.35
CA LYS A 292 0.67 4.55 0.21
C LYS A 292 0.28 5.29 -1.05
N VAL A 293 0.71 4.78 -2.19
CA VAL A 293 0.36 5.34 -3.50
C VAL A 293 -1.10 5.05 -3.83
N LEU A 294 -1.75 6.05 -4.41
CA LEU A 294 -3.07 5.99 -5.05
C LEU A 294 -2.96 6.52 -6.48
N ARG A 295 -3.73 5.93 -7.39
CA ARG A 295 -3.68 6.28 -8.82
C ARG A 295 -5.09 6.48 -9.39
N GLY A 296 -5.18 7.09 -10.60
CA GLY A 296 -6.41 7.19 -11.39
C GLY A 296 -7.24 8.45 -11.19
N GLY A 297 -7.02 9.20 -10.10
CA GLY A 297 -7.94 10.27 -9.71
C GLY A 297 -9.29 9.71 -9.26
N ASN A 298 -10.31 10.55 -9.13
CA ASN A 298 -11.63 10.11 -8.70
C ASN A 298 -12.72 11.10 -9.13
N TYR A 299 -13.98 10.77 -8.83
CA TYR A 299 -15.15 11.58 -9.22
C TYR A 299 -15.18 12.99 -8.58
N THR A 300 -14.38 13.25 -7.52
CA THR A 300 -14.37 14.55 -6.84
C THR A 300 -13.27 15.47 -7.34
N TYR A 301 -12.17 14.93 -7.89
CA TYR A 301 -11.01 15.70 -8.30
C TYR A 301 -11.04 16.08 -9.77
N PRO A 302 -10.58 17.30 -10.12
CA PRO A 302 -10.52 17.75 -11.51
C PRO A 302 -9.62 16.89 -12.39
N GLY A 303 -9.81 16.98 -13.70
CA GLY A 303 -9.15 16.14 -14.69
C GLY A 303 -7.62 16.10 -14.63
N ALA A 304 -6.95 17.14 -14.12
CA ALA A 304 -5.50 17.09 -13.93
C ALA A 304 -5.05 15.95 -12.99
N PHE A 305 -5.91 15.52 -12.07
CA PHE A 305 -5.64 14.41 -11.15
C PHE A 305 -5.92 13.03 -11.78
N ALA A 306 -6.52 13.01 -12.95
CA ALA A 306 -6.91 11.80 -13.67
C ALA A 306 -5.92 11.38 -14.77
N MET A 307 -4.76 12.05 -14.86
CA MET A 307 -3.68 11.73 -15.81
C MET A 307 -3.06 10.37 -15.49
N SER A 308 -2.63 9.64 -16.52
CA SER A 308 -1.92 8.36 -16.36
C SER A 308 -0.68 8.45 -15.46
N SER A 309 0.02 9.58 -15.48
CA SER A 309 1.23 9.84 -14.70
C SER A 309 0.95 10.38 -13.29
N HIS A 310 -0.30 10.83 -13.00
CA HIS A 310 -0.55 11.49 -11.72
C HIS A 310 -0.42 10.52 -10.55
N ARG A 311 0.34 10.95 -9.55
CA ARG A 311 0.58 10.24 -8.29
C ARG A 311 -0.20 10.93 -7.17
N PHE A 312 -0.96 10.17 -6.41
CA PHE A 312 -1.57 10.61 -5.17
C PHE A 312 -1.13 9.70 -4.02
N HIS A 313 -1.24 10.16 -2.80
CA HIS A 313 -0.82 9.38 -1.64
C HIS A 313 -1.60 9.76 -0.38
N THR A 314 -1.79 8.78 0.49
CA THR A 314 -2.42 9.00 1.81
C THR A 314 -1.98 7.91 2.79
N PRO A 315 -2.11 8.13 4.11
CA PRO A 315 -1.85 7.07 5.10
C PRO A 315 -2.70 5.83 4.84
N PRO A 316 -2.15 4.62 5.05
CA PRO A 316 -2.82 3.35 4.71
C PRO A 316 -4.12 3.09 5.50
N PHE A 317 -4.36 3.79 6.59
CA PHE A 317 -5.55 3.66 7.43
C PHE A 317 -6.70 4.61 7.04
N VAL A 318 -6.48 5.55 6.11
CA VAL A 318 -7.50 6.52 5.70
C VAL A 318 -8.58 5.84 4.87
N THR A 319 -9.83 6.18 5.15
CA THR A 319 -11.01 5.74 4.40
C THR A 319 -11.78 6.94 3.88
N THR A 320 -12.13 6.95 2.60
CA THR A 320 -12.98 7.98 2.00
C THR A 320 -13.95 7.37 0.99
N ASP A 321 -14.94 8.16 0.60
CA ASP A 321 -15.97 7.81 -0.40
C ASP A 321 -15.44 7.67 -1.83
N HIS A 322 -14.20 8.00 -2.07
CA HIS A 322 -13.57 8.05 -3.38
C HIS A 322 -12.26 7.24 -3.47
N MET A 323 -12.00 6.36 -2.51
CA MET A 323 -10.87 5.44 -2.50
C MET A 323 -11.36 4.00 -2.56
N GLY A 324 -10.88 3.28 -3.55
CA GLY A 324 -11.15 1.87 -3.81
C GLY A 324 -9.88 1.17 -4.30
N PHE A 325 -10.02 0.07 -5.02
CA PHE A 325 -8.88 -0.66 -5.57
C PHE A 325 -9.29 -1.61 -6.68
N ARG A 326 -8.32 -2.03 -7.48
CA ARG A 326 -8.42 -3.19 -8.38
C ARG A 326 -7.32 -4.18 -8.08
N VAL A 327 -7.44 -5.39 -8.60
CA VAL A 327 -6.51 -6.47 -8.33
C VAL A 327 -5.64 -6.76 -9.54
N VAL A 328 -4.48 -7.38 -9.29
CA VAL A 328 -3.64 -8.01 -10.30
C VAL A 328 -3.35 -9.46 -9.92
N MET A 329 -3.16 -10.29 -10.93
CA MET A 329 -2.64 -11.64 -10.79
C MET A 329 -1.39 -11.74 -11.66
N ARG A 330 -0.29 -12.07 -11.02
CA ARG A 330 0.95 -12.38 -11.74
C ARG A 330 0.96 -13.89 -11.95
N GLU A 331 1.28 -14.34 -13.16
CA GLU A 331 1.50 -15.77 -13.33
C GLU A 331 2.55 -16.18 -12.30
N GLN A 332 2.16 -17.05 -11.37
CA GLN A 332 3.16 -17.83 -10.66
C GLN A 332 3.83 -18.67 -11.74
N LEU A 333 4.92 -18.19 -12.31
CA LEU A 333 5.97 -19.11 -12.67
C LEU A 333 6.15 -19.97 -11.43
N ASP A 334 6.10 -21.30 -11.58
CA ASP A 334 6.44 -22.30 -10.55
C ASP A 334 7.92 -22.15 -10.12
N ALA A 335 8.32 -20.94 -9.90
CA ALA A 335 9.49 -20.52 -9.19
C ALA A 335 8.97 -19.99 -7.86
N LYS A 336 9.29 -20.68 -6.76
CA LYS A 336 9.48 -19.99 -5.48
C LYS A 336 9.60 -18.51 -5.74
N ILE A 337 8.85 -17.67 -5.01
CA ILE A 337 9.26 -16.28 -4.84
C ILE A 337 10.72 -16.39 -4.40
N GLU A 338 11.65 -16.33 -5.33
CA GLU A 338 12.98 -15.88 -5.01
C GLU A 338 12.71 -14.44 -4.62
N ILE A 339 12.49 -14.23 -3.32
CA ILE A 339 12.81 -12.96 -2.73
C ILE A 339 14.17 -12.66 -3.33
N ILE A 340 14.25 -11.64 -4.20
CA ILE A 340 15.54 -11.23 -4.75
C ILE A 340 16.31 -10.73 -3.55
N LEU A 341 16.94 -11.67 -2.88
CA LEU A 341 17.81 -11.37 -1.76
C LEU A 341 19.02 -10.65 -2.33
N PRO A 342 19.55 -9.67 -1.64
CA PRO A 342 20.80 -9.07 -2.01
C PRO A 342 21.85 -10.17 -2.24
N GLU A 343 22.61 -10.09 -3.31
CA GLU A 343 23.65 -11.08 -3.62
C GLU A 343 24.84 -11.01 -2.65
N ARG A 344 24.99 -9.87 -1.98
CA ARG A 344 26.12 -9.60 -1.06
C ARG A 344 25.71 -8.66 0.05
N PHE A 345 26.42 -8.73 1.16
CA PHE A 345 26.33 -7.71 2.21
C PHE A 345 26.78 -6.35 1.68
N THR A 346 25.99 -5.33 1.89
CA THR A 346 26.32 -3.95 1.49
C THR A 346 25.88 -2.99 2.57
N LEU A 347 26.72 -2.02 2.92
CA LEU A 347 26.32 -0.85 3.69
C LEU A 347 26.27 0.34 2.73
N HIS A 348 25.11 0.97 2.59
CA HIS A 348 24.93 2.13 1.71
C HIS A 348 25.32 3.44 2.40
N GLN A 349 25.52 4.50 1.61
CA GLN A 349 25.69 5.85 2.14
C GLN A 349 24.38 6.27 2.81
N ASN A 350 24.47 6.85 4.00
CA ASN A 350 23.30 7.40 4.68
C ASN A 350 22.67 8.54 3.87
N TYR A 351 21.36 8.65 3.93
CA TYR A 351 20.63 9.72 3.27
C TYR A 351 19.55 10.30 4.21
N PRO A 352 19.43 11.63 4.27
CA PRO A 352 20.33 12.63 3.67
C PRO A 352 21.74 12.64 4.28
N ASN A 353 22.72 13.14 3.53
CA ASN A 353 24.07 13.39 4.02
C ASN A 353 24.71 14.59 3.27
N PRO A 354 24.88 15.76 3.88
CA PRO A 354 24.67 16.06 5.30
C PRO A 354 23.21 15.99 5.75
N PHE A 355 22.95 15.80 7.05
CA PHE A 355 21.60 15.63 7.61
C PHE A 355 21.33 16.53 8.83
N ASN A 356 20.03 16.72 9.16
CA ASN A 356 19.60 17.52 10.31
C ASN A 356 18.14 17.17 10.73
N PRO A 357 17.86 16.64 11.91
CA PRO A 357 18.77 15.85 12.74
C PRO A 357 18.71 14.36 12.39
N VAL A 358 17.85 13.93 11.44
CA VAL A 358 17.55 12.51 11.14
C VAL A 358 18.22 12.10 9.83
N THR A 359 18.73 10.88 9.80
CA THR A 359 19.25 10.23 8.60
C THR A 359 18.96 8.74 8.61
N THR A 360 18.82 8.14 7.44
CA THR A 360 18.60 6.71 7.24
C THR A 360 19.89 6.01 6.82
N LEU A 361 20.20 4.92 7.48
CA LEU A 361 21.25 3.99 7.12
C LEU A 361 20.60 2.78 6.43
N ARG A 362 20.98 2.50 5.20
CA ARG A 362 20.50 1.34 4.42
C ARG A 362 21.59 0.29 4.34
N TYR A 363 21.19 -0.99 4.39
CA TYR A 363 22.11 -2.11 4.28
C TYR A 363 21.40 -3.35 3.71
N ASP A 364 22.19 -4.20 3.06
CA ASP A 364 21.69 -5.37 2.35
C ASP A 364 22.23 -6.63 3.04
N LEU A 365 21.35 -7.61 3.27
CA LEU A 365 21.64 -8.88 3.90
C LEU A 365 21.31 -10.03 2.95
N PRO A 366 22.29 -10.75 2.38
CA PRO A 366 22.03 -11.88 1.49
C PRO A 366 21.50 -13.11 2.22
N ASN A 367 21.65 -13.17 3.53
CA ASN A 367 21.15 -14.25 4.41
C ASN A 367 20.84 -13.70 5.81
N ASN A 368 20.06 -14.46 6.57
CA ASN A 368 19.76 -14.13 7.96
C ASN A 368 21.06 -14.03 8.76
N SER A 369 21.25 -12.95 9.46
CA SER A 369 22.52 -12.64 10.14
C SER A 369 22.29 -11.88 11.44
N LEU A 370 23.16 -12.10 12.41
CA LEU A 370 23.26 -11.21 13.57
C LEU A 370 23.87 -9.89 13.08
N VAL A 371 23.08 -8.83 13.16
CA VAL A 371 23.47 -7.49 12.72
C VAL A 371 23.72 -6.59 13.92
N THR A 372 24.85 -5.90 13.89
CA THR A 372 25.16 -4.83 14.83
C THR A 372 25.47 -3.56 14.03
N ILE A 373 24.74 -2.48 14.31
CA ILE A 373 25.02 -1.15 13.72
C ILE A 373 25.29 -0.17 14.85
N ILE A 374 26.47 0.42 14.81
CA ILE A 374 26.96 1.35 15.85
C ILE A 374 27.41 2.66 15.22
N ILE A 375 27.04 3.75 15.86
CA ILE A 375 27.49 5.11 15.55
C ILE A 375 28.72 5.42 16.42
N TYR A 376 29.77 5.94 15.80
CA TYR A 376 31.00 6.37 16.45
C TYR A 376 31.28 7.85 16.22
N SER A 377 31.86 8.49 17.20
CA SER A 377 32.51 9.78 17.03
C SER A 377 33.82 9.63 16.20
N MET A 378 34.38 10.72 15.71
CA MET A 378 35.66 10.74 15.00
C MET A 378 36.86 10.25 15.85
N LEU A 379 36.70 10.18 17.17
CA LEU A 379 37.70 9.63 18.09
C LEU A 379 37.50 8.13 18.33
N GLY A 380 36.59 7.47 17.60
CA GLY A 380 36.31 6.03 17.75
C GLY A 380 35.53 5.68 19.01
N ARG A 381 34.91 6.66 19.70
CA ARG A 381 34.05 6.38 20.87
C ARG A 381 32.66 6.05 20.37
N GLU A 382 32.05 5.02 20.92
CA GLU A 382 30.65 4.69 20.68
C GLU A 382 29.74 5.83 21.12
N VAL A 383 28.77 6.15 20.29
CA VAL A 383 27.77 7.19 20.48
C VAL A 383 26.41 6.55 20.69
N LYS A 384 26.03 5.62 19.81
CA LYS A 384 24.74 4.92 19.86
C LYS A 384 24.82 3.56 19.18
N THR A 385 24.23 2.55 19.80
CA THR A 385 23.94 1.29 19.16
C THR A 385 22.52 1.37 18.56
N LEU A 386 22.40 1.29 17.24
CA LEU A 386 21.12 1.35 16.55
C LEU A 386 20.47 -0.03 16.42
N ILE A 387 21.26 -1.05 16.12
CA ILE A 387 20.80 -2.44 15.96
C ILE A 387 21.79 -3.36 16.65
N ASN A 388 21.28 -4.38 17.33
CA ASN A 388 22.05 -5.51 17.87
C ASN A 388 21.12 -6.71 18.02
N GLN A 389 20.72 -7.31 16.89
CA GLN A 389 19.79 -8.44 16.84
C GLN A 389 19.99 -9.25 15.57
N THR A 390 19.38 -10.45 15.54
CA THR A 390 19.30 -11.23 14.31
C THR A 390 18.24 -10.59 13.39
N GLU A 391 18.62 -10.36 12.14
CA GLU A 391 17.76 -9.84 11.10
C GLU A 391 17.66 -10.82 9.94
N ASP A 392 16.49 -10.91 9.34
CA ASP A 392 16.26 -11.72 8.16
C ASP A 392 16.94 -11.12 6.93
N ALA A 393 17.27 -11.98 5.97
CA ALA A 393 17.79 -11.58 4.67
C ALA A 393 16.86 -10.55 3.99
N GLY A 394 17.44 -9.64 3.22
CA GLY A 394 16.71 -8.60 2.50
C GLY A 394 17.39 -7.24 2.52
N TYR A 395 16.73 -6.26 1.91
CA TYR A 395 17.10 -4.84 1.96
C TYR A 395 16.55 -4.23 3.24
N ARG A 396 17.41 -3.66 4.07
CA ARG A 396 17.09 -3.20 5.43
C ARG A 396 17.48 -1.74 5.63
N SER A 397 16.82 -1.09 6.58
CA SER A 397 17.18 0.27 6.96
C SER A 397 16.96 0.54 8.44
N VAL A 398 17.69 1.51 8.99
CA VAL A 398 17.52 2.02 10.35
C VAL A 398 17.76 3.52 10.39
N ASN A 399 17.01 4.23 11.20
CA ASN A 399 17.13 5.67 11.36
C ASN A 399 18.02 6.04 12.55
N TRP A 400 18.77 7.13 12.41
CA TRP A 400 19.45 7.80 13.49
C TRP A 400 18.98 9.25 13.61
N ASP A 401 18.55 9.61 14.80
CA ASP A 401 17.97 10.89 15.19
C ASP A 401 18.98 11.86 15.83
N ALA A 402 20.26 11.65 15.61
CA ALA A 402 21.36 12.41 16.24
C ALA A 402 21.33 12.42 17.78
N THR A 403 20.82 11.35 18.41
CA THR A 403 20.92 11.14 19.86
C THR A 403 21.92 10.06 20.22
N ASN A 404 22.45 10.09 21.45
CA ASN A 404 23.26 9.00 22.01
C ASN A 404 22.37 7.95 22.68
N ASP A 405 22.97 6.87 23.24
CA ASP A 405 22.25 5.79 23.94
C ASP A 405 21.40 6.27 25.12
N TYR A 406 21.68 7.45 25.67
CA TYR A 406 20.91 8.06 26.75
C TYR A 406 19.78 8.98 26.24
N GLY A 407 19.53 9.00 24.92
CA GLY A 407 18.52 9.87 24.28
C GLY A 407 18.91 11.36 24.27
N LYS A 408 20.18 11.71 24.54
CA LYS A 408 20.63 13.09 24.51
C LYS A 408 21.15 13.49 23.14
N PRO A 409 20.77 14.65 22.59
CA PRO A 409 21.29 15.13 21.33
C PRO A 409 22.81 15.24 21.34
N VAL A 410 23.43 14.87 20.22
CA VAL A 410 24.87 15.01 20.02
C VAL A 410 25.22 16.29 19.26
N SER A 411 26.47 16.71 19.30
CA SER A 411 26.90 17.95 18.63
C SER A 411 26.99 17.76 17.12
N ALA A 412 26.76 18.84 16.37
CA ALA A 412 27.05 18.88 14.94
C ALA A 412 28.50 18.46 14.67
N GLY A 413 28.73 17.74 13.59
CA GLY A 413 30.06 17.26 13.25
C GLY A 413 30.06 16.00 12.39
N ILE A 414 31.21 15.40 12.27
CA ILE A 414 31.41 14.16 11.50
C ILE A 414 31.25 12.96 12.44
N TYR A 415 30.49 11.97 12.00
CA TYR A 415 30.29 10.68 12.66
C TYR A 415 30.64 9.55 11.70
N LEU A 416 30.97 8.40 12.27
CA LEU A 416 31.11 7.14 11.52
C LEU A 416 29.98 6.21 11.94
N TYR A 417 29.47 5.45 11.00
CA TYR A 417 28.58 4.32 11.30
C TYR A 417 29.18 3.04 10.74
N GLN A 418 29.12 1.99 11.53
CA GLN A 418 29.67 0.70 11.19
C GLN A 418 28.59 -0.37 11.32
N ILE A 419 28.48 -1.19 10.29
CA ILE A 419 27.73 -2.45 10.36
C ILE A 419 28.71 -3.60 10.57
N GLN A 420 28.27 -4.55 11.38
CA GLN A 420 28.82 -5.91 11.43
C GLN A 420 27.66 -6.89 11.21
N ALA A 421 27.77 -7.74 10.18
CA ALA A 421 26.80 -8.78 9.84
C ALA A 421 27.56 -10.08 9.55
N GLY A 422 27.59 -10.99 10.53
CA GLY A 422 28.49 -12.14 10.48
C GLY A 422 29.97 -11.71 10.38
N GLU A 423 30.68 -12.14 9.34
CA GLU A 423 32.05 -11.73 9.06
C GLU A 423 32.18 -10.42 8.28
N TYR A 424 31.07 -9.91 7.73
CA TYR A 424 31.07 -8.65 7.00
C TYR A 424 31.15 -7.47 7.95
N ILE A 425 32.12 -6.58 7.73
CA ILE A 425 32.26 -5.32 8.46
C ILE A 425 32.45 -4.19 7.44
N SER A 426 31.67 -3.15 7.57
CA SER A 426 31.79 -1.95 6.73
C SER A 426 31.55 -0.69 7.55
N THR A 427 32.28 0.36 7.23
CA THR A 427 32.19 1.65 7.93
C THR A 427 32.08 2.78 6.92
N LYS A 428 31.16 3.70 7.17
CA LYS A 428 30.97 4.91 6.36
C LYS A 428 30.93 6.17 7.23
N LYS A 429 31.12 7.30 6.56
CA LYS A 429 31.15 8.63 7.18
C LYS A 429 29.84 9.36 6.89
N MET A 430 29.35 10.12 7.88
CA MET A 430 28.20 11.01 7.75
C MET A 430 28.45 12.36 8.43
N VAL A 431 27.70 13.38 8.03
CA VAL A 431 27.84 14.75 8.51
C VAL A 431 26.53 15.25 9.09
N LEU A 432 26.52 15.48 10.41
CA LEU A 432 25.39 16.10 11.11
C LEU A 432 25.53 17.62 11.04
N LEU A 433 24.54 18.29 10.51
CA LEU A 433 24.39 19.75 10.58
C LEU A 433 23.77 20.16 11.92
N LYS A 434 23.75 21.46 12.16
CA LYS A 434 23.19 22.00 13.41
C LYS A 434 21.75 22.49 13.19
#